data_0204fe80d0547937aa99127a37483df7
#
_entry.id   0204fe80d0547937aa99127a37483df7
#
_cell.length_a   1.000
_cell.length_b   1.000
_cell.length_c   1.000
_cell.angle_alpha   90.00
_cell.angle_beta   90.00
_cell.angle_gamma   90.00
#
_symmetry.space_group_name_H-M   'P 1'
#
loop_
_entity.id
_entity.type
_entity.pdbx_description
1 polymer ?
#
loop_
_entity_poly.entity_id
_entity_poly.type
_entity_poly.pdbx_seq_one_letter_code
_entity_poly.pdbx_strand_id
1 'polypeptide(L)'
;MTAEDRKEYEAHKSGTMKLQPFYEQAMADLADAFYERLTGEKAFRLQAIGTYPNVRTTQTNMMLDGDTATFYTSGVSQKAGDWVGVALPELTTLRKVHILQGRNSKDDTDFFDHAALEYSVDGKTWLPLLDDLRNQYDILWRGDPVQARYIRLRRLDSERTNWASIREFSVFPATKKSVNYTKNSSNPVNLAKAFDHQLTTFFHSPGAFSFDVPKKTISCTLLLSVPEGGSVILRQYDKHNNVRSETTTTDSFINLNIVKGVTHVGVVGTADVNEIILKEKH
;
A
#
# COMPACT_ATOMS: atom_id res chain seq x y z
N MET A 1 12.79 22.93 -5.73
CA MET A 1 13.92 22.19 -5.12
C MET A 1 14.91 23.23 -4.63
N THR A 2 15.08 23.32 -3.33
CA THR A 2 16.02 24.27 -2.69
C THR A 2 17.46 23.81 -2.93
N ALA A 3 18.45 24.66 -2.61
CA ALA A 3 19.85 24.28 -2.68
C ALA A 3 20.19 23.16 -1.67
N GLU A 4 19.45 23.10 -0.57
CA GLU A 4 19.57 22.10 0.48
C GLU A 4 19.02 20.74 0.01
N ASP A 5 17.83 20.71 -0.62
CA ASP A 5 17.26 19.53 -1.25
C ASP A 5 18.18 18.92 -2.30
N ARG A 6 18.87 19.79 -3.06
CA ARG A 6 19.80 19.35 -4.09
C ARG A 6 21.06 18.71 -3.49
N LYS A 7 21.56 19.26 -2.38
CA LYS A 7 22.71 18.71 -1.67
C LYS A 7 22.38 17.36 -1.04
N GLU A 8 21.20 17.21 -0.47
CA GLU A 8 20.70 15.93 0.05
C GLU A 8 20.52 14.88 -1.06
N TYR A 9 19.93 15.27 -2.18
CA TYR A 9 19.77 14.39 -3.34
C TYR A 9 21.14 13.89 -3.87
N GLU A 10 22.13 14.77 -4.01
CA GLU A 10 23.46 14.37 -4.48
C GLU A 10 24.21 13.50 -3.46
N ALA A 11 24.06 13.78 -2.16
CA ALA A 11 24.60 12.94 -1.09
C ALA A 11 23.97 11.54 -1.10
N HIS A 12 22.68 11.46 -1.36
CA HIS A 12 21.98 10.19 -1.49
C HIS A 12 22.43 9.41 -2.72
N LYS A 13 22.49 10.06 -3.88
CA LYS A 13 22.97 9.48 -5.14
C LYS A 13 24.41 8.97 -5.04
N SER A 14 25.25 9.61 -4.24
CA SER A 14 26.62 9.16 -3.97
C SER A 14 26.71 8.01 -2.94
N GLY A 15 25.61 7.57 -2.36
CA GLY A 15 25.56 6.54 -1.31
C GLY A 15 26.09 7.00 0.05
N THR A 16 26.34 8.29 0.23
CA THR A 16 26.83 8.87 1.49
C THR A 16 25.70 9.16 2.47
N MET A 17 24.46 9.11 2.01
CA MET A 17 23.26 9.32 2.82
C MET A 17 22.28 8.17 2.61
N LYS A 18 21.80 7.58 3.69
CA LYS A 18 20.69 6.61 3.60
C LYS A 18 19.41 7.38 3.26
N LEU A 19 18.57 6.82 2.38
CA LEU A 19 17.19 7.32 2.19
C LEU A 19 16.53 7.47 3.54
N GLN A 20 16.09 8.69 3.83
CA GLN A 20 15.36 8.90 5.07
C GLN A 20 14.05 8.13 5.01
N PRO A 21 13.60 7.53 6.11
CA PRO A 21 12.30 6.83 6.16
C PRO A 21 11.15 7.67 5.61
N PHE A 22 11.26 9.01 5.69
CA PHE A 22 10.32 9.96 5.12
C PHE A 22 10.14 9.82 3.60
N TYR A 23 11.21 9.62 2.83
CA TYR A 23 11.09 9.47 1.37
C TYR A 23 10.48 8.12 1.00
N GLU A 24 10.85 7.07 1.71
CA GLU A 24 10.26 5.75 1.53
C GLU A 24 8.76 5.79 1.83
N GLN A 25 8.38 6.49 2.91
CA GLN A 25 7.00 6.73 3.28
C GLN A 25 6.24 7.51 2.20
N ALA A 26 6.75 8.66 1.77
CA ALA A 26 6.11 9.49 0.76
C ALA A 26 5.94 8.76 -0.59
N MET A 27 6.94 7.98 -1.00
CA MET A 27 6.85 7.17 -2.21
C MET A 27 5.83 6.05 -2.07
N ALA A 28 5.76 5.45 -0.90
CA ALA A 28 4.80 4.42 -0.59
C ALA A 28 3.35 4.97 -0.60
N ASP A 29 3.12 6.12 0.00
CA ASP A 29 1.79 6.78 0.03
C ASP A 29 1.36 7.21 -1.37
N LEU A 30 2.30 7.73 -2.17
CA LEU A 30 2.05 8.07 -3.57
C LEU A 30 1.67 6.82 -4.39
N ALA A 31 2.37 5.71 -4.18
CA ALA A 31 2.06 4.45 -4.83
C ALA A 31 0.65 3.96 -4.46
N ASP A 32 0.28 4.00 -3.19
CA ASP A 32 -1.05 3.56 -2.74
C ASP A 32 -2.17 4.46 -3.30
N ALA A 33 -2.01 5.78 -3.26
CA ALA A 33 -2.96 6.71 -3.87
C ALA A 33 -3.12 6.46 -5.38
N PHE A 34 -2.04 6.11 -6.05
CA PHE A 34 -2.04 5.75 -7.45
C PHE A 34 -2.82 4.44 -7.70
N TYR A 35 -2.59 3.40 -6.88
CA TYR A 35 -3.32 2.14 -6.96
C TYR A 35 -4.81 2.31 -6.68
N GLU A 36 -5.18 3.04 -5.65
CA GLU A 36 -6.58 3.33 -5.32
C GLU A 36 -7.29 4.03 -6.50
N ARG A 37 -6.62 4.99 -7.12
CA ARG A 37 -7.14 5.71 -8.29
C ARG A 37 -7.33 4.79 -9.51
N LEU A 38 -6.38 3.89 -9.76
CA LEU A 38 -6.41 3.01 -10.93
C LEU A 38 -7.35 1.82 -10.74
N THR A 39 -7.37 1.22 -9.57
CA THR A 39 -8.21 0.04 -9.27
C THR A 39 -9.63 0.41 -8.92
N GLY A 40 -9.86 1.62 -8.38
CA GLY A 40 -11.13 2.03 -7.80
C GLY A 40 -11.43 1.32 -6.48
N GLU A 41 -10.43 0.69 -5.86
CA GLU A 41 -10.57 0.08 -4.53
C GLU A 41 -10.86 1.18 -3.49
N LYS A 42 -11.90 0.97 -2.68
CA LYS A 42 -12.23 1.85 -1.57
C LYS A 42 -11.66 1.29 -0.29
N ALA A 43 -11.20 2.19 0.59
CA ALA A 43 -10.85 1.82 1.96
C ALA A 43 -12.01 1.10 2.65
N PHE A 44 -11.70 0.18 3.55
CA PHE A 44 -12.71 -0.54 4.32
C PHE A 44 -13.51 0.40 5.22
N ARG A 45 -14.77 0.06 5.42
CA ARG A 45 -15.57 0.65 6.47
C ARG A 45 -15.14 0.03 7.80
N LEU A 46 -14.36 0.78 8.58
CA LEU A 46 -13.81 0.34 9.86
C LEU A 46 -14.75 0.71 11.00
N GLN A 47 -14.69 -0.07 12.08
CA GLN A 47 -15.32 0.26 13.36
C GLN A 47 -14.21 0.48 14.39
N ALA A 48 -14.18 1.64 15.03
CA ALA A 48 -13.23 1.93 16.09
C ALA A 48 -13.48 1.06 17.33
N ILE A 49 -12.41 0.58 17.93
CA ILE A 49 -12.40 -0.20 19.18
C ILE A 49 -11.27 0.29 20.08
N GLY A 50 -11.35 0.08 21.38
CA GLY A 50 -10.31 0.52 22.31
C GLY A 50 -10.64 0.24 23.77
N THR A 51 -9.68 0.55 24.65
CA THR A 51 -9.84 0.45 26.11
C THR A 51 -10.48 1.70 26.73
N TYR A 52 -10.59 2.78 25.98
CA TYR A 52 -11.10 4.04 26.51
C TYR A 52 -12.63 4.03 26.56
N PRO A 53 -13.24 4.16 27.78
CA PRO A 53 -14.69 3.98 27.96
C PRO A 53 -15.55 5.09 27.31
N ASN A 54 -14.95 6.22 26.96
CA ASN A 54 -15.63 7.40 26.41
C ASN A 54 -15.35 7.61 24.91
N VAL A 55 -15.05 6.55 24.21
CA VAL A 55 -14.97 6.59 22.76
C VAL A 55 -16.38 6.93 22.22
N ARG A 56 -16.73 8.22 22.27
CA ARG A 56 -17.99 8.69 21.68
C ARG A 56 -17.96 8.39 20.20
N THR A 57 -18.99 7.74 19.69
CA THR A 57 -19.11 7.36 18.29
C THR A 57 -18.84 8.49 17.29
N THR A 58 -19.11 9.72 17.66
CA THR A 58 -18.81 10.92 16.87
C THR A 58 -17.30 11.22 16.78
N GLN A 59 -16.52 10.95 17.82
CA GLN A 59 -15.08 11.21 17.82
C GLN A 59 -14.28 10.06 17.20
N THR A 60 -14.76 8.84 17.28
CA THR A 60 -14.11 7.70 16.63
C THR A 60 -14.19 7.75 15.12
N ASN A 61 -15.24 8.35 14.59
CA ASN A 61 -15.34 8.57 13.14
C ASN A 61 -14.26 9.55 12.65
N MET A 62 -13.77 10.45 13.49
CA MET A 62 -12.72 11.42 13.14
C MET A 62 -11.36 10.77 12.84
N MET A 63 -11.09 9.57 13.32
CA MET A 63 -9.86 8.85 12.94
C MET A 63 -10.07 7.91 11.74
N LEU A 64 -11.27 7.91 11.14
CA LEU A 64 -11.69 7.01 10.07
C LEU A 64 -12.33 7.73 8.88
N ASP A 65 -12.26 9.06 8.86
CA ASP A 65 -12.98 9.89 7.88
C ASP A 65 -12.13 10.30 6.67
N GLY A 66 -10.82 10.00 6.72
CA GLY A 66 -9.88 10.37 5.67
C GLY A 66 -9.44 11.83 5.71
N ASP A 67 -9.83 12.59 6.74
CA ASP A 67 -9.44 13.99 6.95
C ASP A 67 -8.38 14.11 8.06
N THR A 68 -7.14 14.29 7.70
CA THR A 68 -6.02 14.44 8.63
C THR A 68 -6.07 15.72 9.48
N ALA A 69 -7.02 16.63 9.24
CA ALA A 69 -7.27 17.81 10.07
C ALA A 69 -8.18 17.51 11.27
N THR A 70 -8.94 16.43 11.22
CA THR A 70 -9.75 15.93 12.34
C THR A 70 -8.96 14.91 13.16
N PHE A 71 -9.39 14.62 14.39
CA PHE A 71 -8.75 13.64 15.23
C PHE A 71 -9.68 13.08 16.31
N TYR A 72 -9.43 11.84 16.66
CA TYR A 72 -9.92 11.23 17.90
C TYR A 72 -9.00 11.57 19.07
N THR A 73 -9.55 11.73 20.27
CA THR A 73 -8.77 11.84 21.51
C THR A 73 -9.38 11.00 22.64
N SER A 74 -8.53 10.38 23.46
CA SER A 74 -8.96 9.59 24.60
C SER A 74 -9.66 10.43 25.69
N GLY A 75 -9.34 11.71 25.80
CA GLY A 75 -9.87 12.62 26.84
C GLY A 75 -9.47 12.24 28.27
N VAL A 76 -8.63 11.23 28.42
CA VAL A 76 -8.11 10.74 29.71
C VAL A 76 -6.65 10.37 29.54
N SER A 77 -5.91 10.43 30.68
CA SER A 77 -4.50 10.04 30.71
C SER A 77 -4.32 8.57 30.31
N GLN A 78 -3.36 8.33 29.46
CA GLN A 78 -3.01 7.00 29.00
C GLN A 78 -2.22 6.21 30.07
N LYS A 79 -2.34 4.89 30.05
CA LYS A 79 -1.64 3.96 30.93
C LYS A 79 -1.01 2.84 30.10
N ALA A 80 0.00 2.18 30.63
CA ALA A 80 0.55 0.98 30.01
C ALA A 80 -0.55 -0.07 29.78
N GLY A 81 -0.59 -0.65 28.59
CA GLY A 81 -1.61 -1.59 28.16
C GLY A 81 -2.86 -0.98 27.53
N ASP A 82 -3.06 0.35 27.61
CA ASP A 82 -4.12 1.02 26.86
C ASP A 82 -3.91 0.88 25.36
N TRP A 83 -4.99 0.84 24.61
CA TRP A 83 -4.93 0.71 23.17
C TRP A 83 -6.12 1.35 22.46
N VAL A 84 -5.90 1.75 21.23
CA VAL A 84 -6.90 2.19 20.27
C VAL A 84 -6.72 1.38 19.00
N GLY A 85 -7.82 0.98 18.39
CA GLY A 85 -7.76 0.15 17.21
C GLY A 85 -9.05 0.18 16.40
N VAL A 86 -9.11 -0.73 15.44
CA VAL A 86 -10.23 -0.89 14.51
C VAL A 86 -10.62 -2.35 14.35
N ALA A 87 -11.92 -2.57 14.15
CA ALA A 87 -12.48 -3.84 13.72
C ALA A 87 -12.85 -3.75 12.24
N LEU A 88 -12.46 -4.76 11.49
CA LEU A 88 -12.85 -4.92 10.09
C LEU A 88 -14.24 -5.59 10.01
N PRO A 89 -15.02 -5.33 8.97
CA PRO A 89 -16.35 -5.94 8.79
C PRO A 89 -16.27 -7.47 8.66
N GLU A 90 -15.18 -8.01 8.17
CA GLU A 90 -14.93 -9.46 7.99
C GLU A 90 -13.45 -9.79 8.18
N LEU A 91 -13.12 -11.06 8.32
CA LEU A 91 -11.72 -11.51 8.30
C LEU A 91 -11.11 -11.19 6.94
N THR A 92 -10.06 -10.41 6.95
CA THR A 92 -9.48 -9.82 5.74
C THR A 92 -7.98 -10.05 5.71
N THR A 93 -7.44 -10.30 4.52
CA THR A 93 -6.01 -10.30 4.29
C THR A 93 -5.52 -8.87 4.11
N LEU A 94 -4.59 -8.43 4.94
CA LEU A 94 -4.05 -7.07 4.96
C LEU A 94 -2.62 -7.06 4.45
N ARG A 95 -2.21 -5.95 3.85
CA ARG A 95 -0.83 -5.70 3.40
C ARG A 95 -0.24 -4.39 3.92
N LYS A 96 -1.08 -3.47 4.38
CA LYS A 96 -0.66 -2.15 4.88
C LYS A 96 -1.58 -1.69 6.01
N VAL A 97 -1.00 -1.07 7.01
CA VAL A 97 -1.69 -0.27 8.03
C VAL A 97 -0.96 1.06 8.16
N HIS A 98 -1.69 2.16 8.16
CA HIS A 98 -1.15 3.49 8.32
C HIS A 98 -1.89 4.24 9.43
N ILE A 99 -1.15 4.77 10.40
CA ILE A 99 -1.71 5.48 11.55
C ILE A 99 -1.00 6.81 11.70
N LEU A 100 -1.77 7.90 11.72
CA LEU A 100 -1.29 9.23 12.07
C LEU A 100 -1.70 9.55 13.50
N GLN A 101 -0.74 9.61 14.41
CA GLN A 101 -0.96 9.99 15.80
C GLN A 101 -0.89 11.50 16.02
N GLY A 102 -1.26 11.93 17.23
CA GLY A 102 -1.27 13.34 17.64
C GLY A 102 -2.48 14.10 17.09
N ARG A 103 -2.62 15.38 17.46
CA ARG A 103 -3.76 16.22 17.05
C ARG A 103 -3.52 16.95 15.73
N ASN A 104 -2.31 17.43 15.48
CA ASN A 104 -2.04 18.30 14.33
C ASN A 104 -0.62 18.22 13.77
N SER A 105 0.36 17.80 14.53
CA SER A 105 1.75 17.81 14.10
C SER A 105 2.65 16.96 14.97
N LYS A 106 3.89 16.85 14.57
CA LYS A 106 4.97 16.21 15.32
C LYS A 106 5.32 16.89 16.66
N ASP A 107 4.83 18.10 16.89
CA ASP A 107 5.05 18.81 18.14
C ASP A 107 3.95 18.54 19.18
N ASP A 108 2.94 17.77 18.82
CA ASP A 108 1.89 17.35 19.73
C ASP A 108 2.43 16.34 20.75
N THR A 109 1.91 16.42 21.96
CA THR A 109 2.28 15.54 23.06
C THR A 109 1.29 14.41 23.30
N ASP A 110 0.12 14.46 22.66
CA ASP A 110 -0.99 13.55 22.88
C ASP A 110 -0.90 12.36 21.92
N PHE A 111 0.03 11.46 22.15
CA PHE A 111 0.22 10.24 21.37
C PHE A 111 0.85 9.12 22.21
N PHE A 112 0.82 7.88 21.74
CA PHE A 112 1.57 6.78 22.35
C PHE A 112 3.04 6.88 21.95
N ASP A 113 3.87 7.35 22.87
CA ASP A 113 5.30 7.56 22.66
C ASP A 113 6.11 6.24 22.66
N HIS A 114 5.56 5.19 23.25
CA HIS A 114 6.09 3.84 23.19
C HIS A 114 4.93 2.86 22.96
N ALA A 115 4.87 2.25 21.78
CA ALA A 115 3.75 1.46 21.35
C ALA A 115 4.16 0.20 20.56
N ALA A 116 3.21 -0.70 20.37
CA ALA A 116 3.25 -1.79 19.41
C ALA A 116 2.01 -1.73 18.52
N LEU A 117 2.19 -1.99 17.24
CA LEU A 117 1.10 -2.22 16.29
C LEU A 117 0.86 -3.72 16.20
N GLU A 118 -0.37 -4.13 16.50
CA GLU A 118 -0.73 -5.55 16.63
C GLU A 118 -2.00 -5.86 15.82
N TYR A 119 -2.12 -7.12 15.38
CA TYR A 119 -3.32 -7.63 14.73
C TYR A 119 -3.85 -8.88 15.42
N SER A 120 -5.11 -9.18 15.18
CA SER A 120 -5.78 -10.37 15.70
C SER A 120 -6.87 -10.86 14.75
N VAL A 121 -7.10 -12.18 14.74
CA VAL A 121 -8.22 -12.81 14.03
C VAL A 121 -9.46 -12.97 14.93
N ASP A 122 -9.27 -13.09 16.24
CA ASP A 122 -10.30 -13.44 17.23
C ASP A 122 -10.56 -12.35 18.28
N GLY A 123 -9.76 -11.27 18.30
CA GLY A 123 -9.81 -10.20 19.29
C GLY A 123 -9.24 -10.58 20.65
N LYS A 124 -8.67 -11.76 20.80
CA LYS A 124 -8.10 -12.29 22.07
C LYS A 124 -6.61 -12.51 21.96
N THR A 125 -6.18 -13.20 20.92
CA THR A 125 -4.76 -13.47 20.65
C THR A 125 -4.24 -12.40 19.70
N TRP A 126 -3.20 -11.68 20.13
CA TRP A 126 -2.62 -10.56 19.38
C TRP A 126 -1.19 -10.89 18.95
N LEU A 127 -0.89 -10.62 17.71
CA LEU A 127 0.41 -10.80 17.09
C LEU A 127 0.97 -9.45 16.62
N PRO A 128 2.28 -9.21 16.78
CA PRO A 128 2.87 -7.94 16.37
C PRO A 128 2.95 -7.81 14.85
N LEU A 129 2.67 -6.62 14.34
CA LEU A 129 3.06 -6.12 13.02
C LEU A 129 4.34 -5.29 13.13
N LEU A 130 4.39 -4.43 14.14
CA LEU A 130 5.55 -3.62 14.52
C LEU A 130 5.68 -3.61 16.04
N ASP A 131 6.88 -3.87 16.52
CA ASP A 131 7.23 -3.80 17.93
C ASP A 131 8.09 -2.56 18.22
N ASP A 132 8.10 -2.16 19.51
CA ASP A 132 9.01 -1.14 20.06
C ASP A 132 9.00 0.19 19.27
N LEU A 133 7.81 0.66 18.87
CA LEU A 133 7.64 1.95 18.22
C LEU A 133 7.89 3.07 19.23
N ARG A 134 8.91 3.91 18.99
CA ARG A 134 9.28 5.00 19.90
C ARG A 134 9.16 6.36 19.21
N ASN A 135 8.38 7.25 19.82
CA ASN A 135 8.20 8.64 19.39
C ASN A 135 7.82 8.78 17.91
N GLN A 136 6.94 7.89 17.40
CA GLN A 136 6.48 7.93 16.02
C GLN A 136 5.07 8.51 15.93
N TYR A 137 4.92 9.62 15.19
CA TYR A 137 3.62 10.22 14.87
C TYR A 137 2.99 9.60 13.64
N ASP A 138 3.81 9.16 12.73
CA ASP A 138 3.45 8.52 11.48
C ASP A 138 3.94 7.06 11.53
N ILE A 139 3.00 6.14 11.64
CA ILE A 139 3.28 4.72 11.78
C ILE A 139 2.79 4.02 10.53
N LEU A 140 3.72 3.50 9.76
CA LEU A 140 3.43 2.69 8.60
C LEU A 140 3.94 1.27 8.77
N TRP A 141 3.03 0.32 8.65
CA TRP A 141 3.37 -1.08 8.44
C TRP A 141 3.09 -1.47 6.99
N ARG A 142 4.07 -2.09 6.36
CA ARG A 142 3.97 -2.84 5.11
C ARG A 142 4.74 -4.13 5.29
N GLY A 143 4.14 -5.25 4.93
CA GLY A 143 4.78 -6.54 5.12
C GLY A 143 4.08 -7.64 4.34
N ASP A 144 4.52 -8.87 4.59
CA ASP A 144 3.83 -10.04 4.07
C ASP A 144 2.37 -10.02 4.50
N PRO A 145 1.44 -10.37 3.59
CA PRO A 145 0.02 -10.33 3.88
C PRO A 145 -0.37 -11.16 5.11
N VAL A 146 -1.09 -10.57 6.03
CA VAL A 146 -1.61 -11.23 7.24
C VAL A 146 -3.14 -11.26 7.22
N GLN A 147 -3.73 -12.29 7.82
CA GLN A 147 -5.18 -12.33 8.03
C GLN A 147 -5.54 -11.67 9.36
N ALA A 148 -6.39 -10.65 9.31
CA ALA A 148 -6.82 -9.92 10.49
C ALA A 148 -8.33 -9.63 10.48
N ARG A 149 -8.89 -9.57 11.66
CA ARG A 149 -10.24 -9.06 11.96
C ARG A 149 -10.16 -7.80 12.79
N TYR A 150 -9.07 -7.65 13.55
CA TYR A 150 -8.83 -6.56 14.47
C TYR A 150 -7.39 -6.08 14.33
N ILE A 151 -7.17 -4.77 14.41
CA ILE A 151 -5.85 -4.14 14.44
C ILE A 151 -5.87 -3.13 15.58
N ARG A 152 -4.78 -3.04 16.34
CA ARG A 152 -4.65 -2.05 17.41
C ARG A 152 -3.25 -1.47 17.51
N LEU A 153 -3.19 -0.23 17.94
CA LEU A 153 -1.99 0.39 18.46
C LEU A 153 -2.08 0.31 19.99
N ARG A 154 -1.17 -0.41 20.61
CA ARG A 154 -1.15 -0.63 22.06
C ARG A 154 0.05 0.06 22.68
N ARG A 155 -0.19 0.83 23.73
CA ARG A 155 0.84 1.45 24.51
C ARG A 155 1.64 0.41 25.30
N LEU A 156 2.96 0.51 25.20
CA LEU A 156 3.92 -0.20 26.03
C LEU A 156 4.29 0.62 27.29
N ASP A 157 5.39 0.30 27.95
CA ASP A 157 5.86 1.06 29.09
C ASP A 157 6.27 2.47 28.70
N SER A 158 5.80 3.44 29.46
CA SER A 158 6.19 4.84 29.35
C SER A 158 5.82 5.59 30.64
N GLU A 159 6.62 6.59 30.99
CA GLU A 159 6.34 7.48 32.12
C GLU A 159 5.34 8.60 31.74
N ARG A 160 5.06 8.77 30.45
CA ARG A 160 4.12 9.79 30.00
C ARG A 160 2.68 9.45 30.39
N THR A 161 1.93 10.47 30.78
CA THR A 161 0.51 10.37 31.16
C THR A 161 -0.41 11.20 30.30
N ASN A 162 0.08 11.74 29.20
CA ASN A 162 -0.69 12.53 28.23
C ASN A 162 -1.90 11.74 27.70
N TRP A 163 -2.80 12.42 27.02
CA TRP A 163 -3.89 11.76 26.28
C TRP A 163 -3.34 11.03 25.06
N ALA A 164 -4.15 10.17 24.46
CA ALA A 164 -3.86 9.57 23.17
C ALA A 164 -4.78 10.19 22.12
N SER A 165 -4.20 10.71 21.05
CA SER A 165 -4.94 11.26 19.91
C SER A 165 -4.49 10.57 18.61
N ILE A 166 -5.45 10.28 17.74
CA ILE A 166 -5.22 9.69 16.43
C ILE A 166 -5.98 10.50 15.40
N ARG A 167 -5.27 11.00 14.40
CA ARG A 167 -5.84 11.75 13.27
C ARG A 167 -6.42 10.83 12.23
N GLU A 168 -5.70 9.73 11.93
CA GLU A 168 -6.14 8.80 10.92
C GLU A 168 -5.69 7.38 11.27
N PHE A 169 -6.55 6.40 11.03
CA PHE A 169 -6.27 4.98 11.17
C PHE A 169 -6.76 4.26 9.91
N SER A 170 -5.86 4.04 8.98
CA SER A 170 -6.16 3.48 7.68
C SER A 170 -5.67 2.04 7.56
N VAL A 171 -6.49 1.17 7.01
CA VAL A 171 -6.18 -0.25 6.81
C VAL A 171 -6.46 -0.63 5.36
N PHE A 172 -5.48 -1.26 4.72
CA PHE A 172 -5.53 -1.58 3.31
C PHE A 172 -5.50 -3.10 3.10
N PRO A 173 -6.45 -3.66 2.33
CA PRO A 173 -6.46 -5.06 2.01
C PRO A 173 -5.29 -5.42 1.10
N ALA A 174 -4.82 -6.66 1.20
CA ALA A 174 -4.12 -7.27 0.10
C ALA A 174 -5.12 -7.46 -1.04
N THR A 175 -4.72 -7.10 -2.25
CA THR A 175 -5.55 -7.33 -3.44
C THR A 175 -6.01 -8.79 -3.49
N LYS A 176 -7.29 -8.97 -3.66
CA LYS A 176 -8.00 -10.26 -3.57
C LYS A 176 -7.67 -11.21 -4.72
N LYS A 177 -6.48 -11.50 -5.07
CA LYS A 177 -6.11 -12.69 -5.85
C LYS A 177 -4.62 -12.59 -6.15
N SER A 178 -3.87 -13.57 -5.70
CA SER A 178 -2.74 -14.05 -6.48
C SER A 178 -3.32 -14.56 -7.81
N VAL A 179 -3.47 -13.68 -8.77
CA VAL A 179 -3.68 -14.12 -10.14
C VAL A 179 -2.40 -14.87 -10.50
N ASN A 180 -2.53 -16.09 -10.97
CA ASN A 180 -1.36 -16.82 -11.43
C ASN A 180 -0.94 -16.21 -12.79
N TYR A 181 -0.32 -15.03 -12.73
CA TYR A 181 0.14 -14.27 -13.89
C TYR A 181 1.17 -15.01 -14.72
N THR A 182 1.60 -16.17 -14.26
CA THR A 182 2.82 -16.83 -14.69
C THR A 182 2.61 -18.08 -15.52
N LYS A 183 1.37 -18.48 -15.75
CA LYS A 183 1.06 -19.75 -16.43
C LYS A 183 1.71 -19.86 -17.82
N ASN A 184 2.01 -18.72 -18.45
CA ASN A 184 2.59 -18.64 -19.80
C ASN A 184 3.88 -17.83 -19.84
N SER A 185 4.50 -17.50 -18.71
CA SER A 185 5.76 -16.76 -18.67
C SER A 185 6.94 -17.72 -18.63
N SER A 186 7.96 -17.42 -19.40
CA SER A 186 9.24 -18.15 -19.37
C SER A 186 10.03 -17.94 -18.07
N ASN A 187 9.68 -16.94 -17.25
CA ASN A 187 10.32 -16.62 -15.97
C ASN A 187 9.32 -16.14 -14.91
N PRO A 188 8.50 -17.05 -14.34
CA PRO A 188 7.41 -16.68 -13.44
C PRO A 188 7.87 -16.00 -12.14
N VAL A 189 9.01 -16.39 -11.58
CA VAL A 189 9.48 -15.87 -10.28
C VAL A 189 9.84 -14.40 -10.38
N ASN A 190 10.48 -13.97 -11.45
CA ASN A 190 10.86 -12.57 -11.62
C ASN A 190 9.66 -11.70 -12.06
N LEU A 191 8.72 -12.27 -12.81
CA LEU A 191 7.52 -11.55 -13.23
C LEU A 191 6.64 -11.14 -12.04
N ALA A 192 6.71 -11.84 -10.91
CA ALA A 192 6.01 -11.47 -9.69
C ALA A 192 6.35 -10.04 -9.21
N LYS A 193 7.56 -9.54 -9.52
CA LYS A 193 7.96 -8.17 -9.22
C LYS A 193 7.16 -7.09 -9.98
N ALA A 194 6.58 -7.45 -11.12
CA ALA A 194 5.70 -6.56 -11.86
C ALA A 194 4.26 -6.52 -11.32
N PHE A 195 3.97 -7.24 -10.22
CA PHE A 195 2.65 -7.34 -9.58
C PHE A 195 2.72 -7.25 -8.06
N ASP A 196 3.83 -6.74 -7.51
CA ASP A 196 4.09 -6.73 -6.06
C ASP A 196 3.64 -5.43 -5.37
N HIS A 197 3.06 -4.50 -6.11
CA HIS A 197 2.63 -3.19 -5.65
C HIS A 197 3.77 -2.33 -5.09
N GLN A 198 4.99 -2.51 -5.62
CA GLN A 198 6.17 -1.74 -5.25
C GLN A 198 6.79 -1.07 -6.50
N LEU A 199 6.62 0.23 -6.64
CA LEU A 199 7.14 0.98 -7.80
C LEU A 199 8.67 1.00 -7.88
N THR A 200 9.36 0.64 -6.81
CA THR A 200 10.83 0.60 -6.72
C THR A 200 11.43 -0.73 -7.15
N THR A 201 10.62 -1.78 -7.26
CA THR A 201 11.03 -3.07 -7.81
C THR A 201 10.75 -3.12 -9.30
N PHE A 202 11.42 -4.00 -10.02
CA PHE A 202 11.13 -4.21 -11.43
C PHE A 202 11.49 -5.63 -11.90
N PHE A 203 10.82 -6.04 -12.95
CA PHE A 203 11.12 -7.22 -13.73
C PHE A 203 11.82 -6.82 -15.03
N HIS A 204 13.03 -7.28 -15.25
CA HIS A 204 13.73 -7.08 -16.51
C HIS A 204 13.25 -8.08 -17.56
N SER A 205 12.62 -7.59 -18.64
CA SER A 205 12.26 -8.40 -19.80
C SER A 205 13.34 -8.30 -20.86
N PRO A 206 14.03 -9.40 -21.18
CA PRO A 206 15.08 -9.39 -22.20
C PRO A 206 14.55 -9.45 -23.64
N GLY A 207 13.25 -9.61 -23.84
CA GLY A 207 12.67 -9.72 -25.18
C GLY A 207 11.17 -9.91 -25.25
N ALA A 208 10.60 -10.83 -24.50
CA ALA A 208 9.16 -11.04 -24.49
C ALA A 208 8.69 -11.73 -23.19
N PHE A 209 7.50 -11.36 -22.74
CA PHE A 209 6.78 -12.06 -21.68
C PHE A 209 5.28 -11.93 -21.90
N SER A 210 4.50 -12.71 -21.17
CA SER A 210 3.04 -12.61 -21.15
C SER A 210 2.49 -12.85 -19.75
N PHE A 211 1.29 -12.32 -19.50
CA PHE A 211 0.55 -12.51 -18.26
C PHE A 211 -0.93 -12.74 -18.53
N ASP A 212 -1.56 -13.50 -17.66
CA ASP A 212 -2.99 -13.81 -17.77
C ASP A 212 -3.86 -12.62 -17.35
N VAL A 213 -4.99 -12.47 -18.03
CA VAL A 213 -5.98 -11.42 -17.77
C VAL A 213 -7.27 -12.06 -17.26
N PRO A 214 -7.70 -11.77 -16.02
CA PRO A 214 -8.98 -12.22 -15.50
C PRO A 214 -10.16 -11.80 -16.36
N LYS A 215 -11.22 -12.65 -16.43
CA LYS A 215 -12.40 -12.40 -17.28
C LYS A 215 -13.12 -11.08 -17.06
N LYS A 216 -13.01 -10.50 -15.88
CA LYS A 216 -13.67 -9.23 -15.52
C LYS A 216 -12.80 -8.02 -15.73
N THR A 217 -11.54 -8.18 -16.17
CA THR A 217 -10.63 -7.06 -16.38
C THR A 217 -11.11 -6.19 -17.53
N ILE A 218 -11.18 -4.90 -17.28
CA ILE A 218 -11.59 -3.89 -18.27
C ILE A 218 -10.41 -3.07 -18.78
N SER A 219 -9.37 -2.91 -17.97
CA SER A 219 -8.14 -2.23 -18.40
C SER A 219 -6.92 -2.78 -17.67
N CYS A 220 -5.77 -2.58 -18.26
CA CYS A 220 -4.46 -2.90 -17.72
C CYS A 220 -3.57 -1.65 -17.84
N THR A 221 -2.98 -1.23 -16.73
CA THR A 221 -1.98 -0.18 -16.71
C THR A 221 -0.60 -0.81 -16.55
N LEU A 222 0.33 -0.47 -17.44
CA LEU A 222 1.71 -0.91 -17.37
C LEU A 222 2.61 0.30 -17.07
N LEU A 223 3.46 0.15 -16.10
CA LEU A 223 4.56 1.06 -15.77
C LEU A 223 5.85 0.37 -16.15
N LEU A 224 6.56 0.92 -17.12
CA LEU A 224 7.78 0.30 -17.62
C LEU A 224 8.77 1.33 -18.14
N SER A 225 10.03 0.94 -18.21
CA SER A 225 11.10 1.73 -18.83
C SER A 225 11.61 1.00 -20.05
N VAL A 226 11.50 1.64 -21.19
CA VAL A 226 12.04 1.14 -22.46
C VAL A 226 13.41 1.77 -22.67
N PRO A 227 14.44 1.02 -23.11
CA PRO A 227 15.73 1.59 -23.47
C PRO A 227 15.60 2.69 -24.52
N GLU A 228 16.52 3.64 -24.53
CA GLU A 228 16.55 4.74 -25.49
C GLU A 228 16.54 4.21 -26.93
N GLY A 229 15.63 4.75 -27.74
CA GLY A 229 15.42 4.29 -29.12
C GLY A 229 14.68 2.97 -29.27
N GLY A 230 14.30 2.32 -28.16
CA GLY A 230 13.52 1.09 -28.14
C GLY A 230 12.02 1.34 -28.20
N SER A 231 11.28 0.25 -28.41
CA SER A 231 9.82 0.24 -28.29
C SER A 231 9.36 -1.13 -27.78
N VAL A 232 8.15 -1.18 -27.24
CA VAL A 232 7.47 -2.43 -26.91
C VAL A 232 6.21 -2.59 -27.71
N ILE A 233 5.89 -3.83 -28.05
CA ILE A 233 4.64 -4.21 -28.72
C ILE A 233 3.77 -4.92 -27.68
N LEU A 234 2.57 -4.38 -27.47
CA LEU A 234 1.56 -4.96 -26.59
C LEU A 234 0.56 -5.73 -27.44
N ARG A 235 0.41 -7.02 -27.18
CA ARG A 235 -0.53 -7.89 -27.90
C ARG A 235 -1.55 -8.47 -26.94
N GLN A 236 -2.81 -8.32 -27.28
CA GLN A 236 -3.90 -8.95 -26.56
C GLN A 236 -4.33 -10.23 -27.27
N TYR A 237 -4.37 -11.33 -26.55
CA TYR A 237 -4.66 -12.64 -27.10
C TYR A 237 -5.94 -13.25 -26.54
N ASP A 238 -6.69 -13.97 -27.37
CA ASP A 238 -7.77 -14.82 -26.92
C ASP A 238 -7.29 -16.20 -26.41
N LYS A 239 -8.22 -17.04 -25.98
CA LYS A 239 -7.92 -18.40 -25.47
C LYS A 239 -7.28 -19.35 -26.51
N HIS A 240 -7.32 -18.99 -27.77
CA HIS A 240 -6.73 -19.74 -28.88
C HIS A 240 -5.41 -19.14 -29.37
N ASN A 241 -4.84 -18.18 -28.67
CA ASN A 241 -3.64 -17.42 -29.01
C ASN A 241 -3.80 -16.55 -30.30
N ASN A 242 -5.03 -16.24 -30.69
CA ASN A 242 -5.22 -15.27 -31.77
C ASN A 242 -5.03 -13.86 -31.24
N VAL A 243 -4.31 -13.02 -31.97
CA VAL A 243 -4.13 -11.60 -31.65
C VAL A 243 -5.45 -10.88 -31.88
N ARG A 244 -5.98 -10.26 -30.83
CA ARG A 244 -7.22 -9.48 -30.83
C ARG A 244 -6.95 -7.98 -30.95
N SER A 245 -5.78 -7.54 -30.52
CA SER A 245 -5.31 -6.16 -30.60
C SER A 245 -3.80 -6.12 -30.49
N GLU A 246 -3.19 -5.18 -31.18
CA GLU A 246 -1.75 -4.91 -31.11
C GLU A 246 -1.51 -3.39 -31.05
N THR A 247 -0.58 -2.96 -30.22
CA THR A 247 -0.17 -1.56 -30.08
C THR A 247 1.32 -1.50 -29.86
N THR A 248 2.02 -0.66 -30.62
CA THR A 248 3.45 -0.37 -30.41
C THR A 248 3.57 0.98 -29.71
N THR A 249 4.43 1.05 -28.70
CA THR A 249 4.63 2.28 -27.92
C THR A 249 6.06 2.39 -27.40
N THR A 250 6.46 3.62 -27.13
CA THR A 250 7.68 4.02 -26.42
C THR A 250 7.38 4.60 -25.04
N ASP A 251 6.08 4.69 -24.69
CA ASP A 251 5.63 5.34 -23.45
C ASP A 251 6.00 4.50 -22.21
N SER A 252 6.35 5.16 -21.13
CA SER A 252 6.62 4.53 -19.84
C SER A 252 5.37 4.28 -18.99
N PHE A 253 4.26 4.92 -19.33
CA PHE A 253 2.95 4.76 -18.72
C PHE A 253 1.94 4.42 -19.79
N ILE A 254 1.40 3.21 -19.74
CA ILE A 254 0.49 2.70 -20.79
C ILE A 254 -0.80 2.25 -20.11
N ASN A 255 -1.92 2.81 -20.57
CA ASN A 255 -3.24 2.36 -20.16
C ASN A 255 -3.91 1.62 -21.32
N LEU A 256 -3.96 0.30 -21.22
CA LEU A 256 -4.48 -0.59 -22.26
C LEU A 256 -5.91 -1.01 -21.92
N ASN A 257 -6.88 -0.65 -22.76
CA ASN A 257 -8.24 -1.19 -22.65
C ASN A 257 -8.25 -2.66 -23.05
N ILE A 258 -8.83 -3.52 -22.22
CA ILE A 258 -8.90 -4.95 -22.50
C ILE A 258 -10.07 -5.26 -23.41
N VAL A 259 -9.76 -5.79 -24.59
CA VAL A 259 -10.76 -6.19 -25.59
C VAL A 259 -11.54 -7.42 -25.10
N LYS A 260 -12.83 -7.45 -25.37
CA LYS A 260 -13.70 -8.59 -24.97
C LYS A 260 -13.16 -9.91 -25.51
N GLY A 261 -13.03 -10.90 -24.63
CA GLY A 261 -12.57 -12.25 -24.95
C GLY A 261 -11.07 -12.44 -24.85
N VAL A 262 -10.33 -11.44 -24.46
CA VAL A 262 -8.90 -11.52 -24.15
C VAL A 262 -8.70 -12.36 -22.88
N THR A 263 -7.70 -13.21 -22.90
CA THR A 263 -7.30 -14.08 -21.79
C THR A 263 -5.89 -13.81 -21.31
N HIS A 264 -5.03 -13.23 -22.15
CA HIS A 264 -3.69 -12.84 -21.76
C HIS A 264 -3.16 -11.68 -22.63
N VAL A 265 -2.20 -10.97 -22.08
CA VAL A 265 -1.46 -9.90 -22.73
C VAL A 265 -0.01 -10.29 -22.86
N GLY A 266 0.54 -10.16 -24.06
CA GLY A 266 1.97 -10.31 -24.34
C GLY A 266 2.62 -8.95 -24.49
N VAL A 267 3.82 -8.81 -23.97
CA VAL A 267 4.71 -7.67 -24.15
C VAL A 267 5.94 -8.16 -24.88
N VAL A 268 6.21 -7.59 -26.04
CA VAL A 268 7.36 -7.93 -26.90
C VAL A 268 8.28 -6.73 -26.99
N GLY A 269 9.52 -6.91 -26.60
CA GLY A 269 10.55 -5.87 -26.54
C GLY A 269 11.30 -5.92 -25.21
N THR A 270 12.49 -5.33 -25.17
CA THR A 270 13.27 -5.19 -23.95
C THR A 270 12.71 -4.04 -23.11
N ALA A 271 12.39 -4.30 -21.85
CA ALA A 271 11.90 -3.29 -20.92
C ALA A 271 12.16 -3.72 -19.48
N ASP A 272 12.30 -2.74 -18.59
CA ASP A 272 12.17 -2.91 -17.16
C ASP A 272 10.73 -2.60 -16.77
N VAL A 273 10.01 -3.58 -16.28
CA VAL A 273 8.59 -3.46 -15.91
C VAL A 273 8.47 -3.30 -14.42
N ASN A 274 8.09 -2.10 -13.97
CA ASN A 274 7.95 -1.78 -12.56
C ASN A 274 6.62 -2.30 -12.02
N GLU A 275 5.51 -2.14 -12.77
CA GLU A 275 4.22 -2.57 -12.26
C GLU A 275 3.20 -2.80 -13.37
N ILE A 276 2.36 -3.79 -13.17
CA ILE A 276 1.19 -4.10 -14.02
C ILE A 276 -0.05 -4.13 -13.15
N ILE A 277 -0.99 -3.24 -13.41
CA ILE A 277 -2.20 -3.05 -12.63
C ILE A 277 -3.41 -3.43 -13.47
N LEU A 278 -4.18 -4.41 -13.00
CA LEU A 278 -5.40 -4.87 -13.66
C LEU A 278 -6.62 -4.28 -12.97
N LYS A 279 -7.45 -3.55 -13.71
CA LYS A 279 -8.72 -3.00 -13.23
C LYS A 279 -9.86 -3.93 -13.62
N GLU A 280 -10.58 -4.45 -12.64
CA GLU A 280 -11.78 -5.28 -12.87
C GLU A 280 -13.06 -4.42 -12.88
N LYS A 281 -14.07 -4.93 -13.59
CA LYS A 281 -15.43 -4.38 -13.51
C LYS A 281 -16.05 -4.84 -12.19
N HIS A 282 -16.50 -3.89 -11.40
CA HIS A 282 -17.27 -4.13 -10.16
C HIS A 282 -18.68 -4.62 -10.46
#